data_0dada9ffcec2bc0d96fd5cfc7bacc33c
#
_entry.id   0dada9ffcec2bc0d96fd5cfc7bacc33c
#
_cell.length_a   1.000
_cell.length_b   1.000
_cell.length_c   1.000
_cell.angle_alpha   90.00
_cell.angle_beta   90.00
_cell.angle_gamma   90.00
#
_symmetry.space_group_name_H-M   'P 1'
#
loop_
_entity.id
_entity.type
_entity.pdbx_description
1 polymer ?
#
loop_
_entity_poly.entity_id
_entity_poly.type
_entity_poly.pdbx_seq_one_letter_code
_entity_poly.pdbx_strand_id
1 'polypeptide(L)'
;MKISEINPYIRYAQINTISAPNKLVCCYDCRLFYILEGMGSVVSENQTYSFCPDTVMLWRSGTVYRFNTVSDVKIISVNFDYTQKFHDIISPFSPAEAKYAIKNKILNTSEFEDYTQLNSPIIFFDTSDIRQNLLKIVLLHQRKNIFFGERCSCLLKDIIIDCLYPALNVRNKMDTILSFIENNYSKNISNRDIADIIHYHPYHLNRLMLQYTGYTLHKYLMNMRLEKSVSFLINTSYSIKEISDKCGFSNPNYFSLSFSAKFGLSPSEYRNANKNLI
;
A
#
# COMPACT_ATOMS: atom_id res chain seq x y z
N MET A 1 20.72 17.64 -0.06
CA MET A 1 20.18 17.74 1.32
C MET A 1 20.00 16.35 1.92
N LYS A 2 20.01 16.25 3.23
CA LYS A 2 19.75 14.99 3.96
C LYS A 2 18.31 14.94 4.47
N ILE A 3 17.79 13.73 4.71
CA ILE A 3 16.44 13.54 5.26
C ILE A 3 16.27 14.24 6.63
N SER A 4 17.35 14.32 7.43
CA SER A 4 17.36 15.04 8.71
C SER A 4 17.10 16.55 8.58
N GLU A 5 17.43 17.14 7.42
CA GLU A 5 17.30 18.57 7.14
C GLU A 5 15.89 18.96 6.66
N ILE A 6 14.99 17.98 6.45
CA ILE A 6 13.61 18.26 6.06
C ILE A 6 12.91 19.12 7.12
N ASN A 7 12.40 20.25 6.67
CA ASN A 7 11.53 21.16 7.41
C ASN A 7 10.47 21.70 6.44
N PRO A 8 9.39 20.93 6.16
CA PRO A 8 8.50 21.22 5.07
C PRO A 8 7.71 22.53 5.26
N TYR A 9 7.54 23.28 4.18
CA TYR A 9 6.61 24.41 4.10
C TYR A 9 5.39 24.01 3.28
N ILE A 10 4.20 24.02 3.89
CA ILE A 10 2.94 23.63 3.23
C ILE A 10 2.25 24.86 2.65
N ARG A 11 2.08 24.87 1.33
CA ARG A 11 1.41 25.95 0.58
C ARG A 11 -0.09 25.75 0.48
N TYR A 12 -0.50 24.48 0.40
CA TYR A 12 -1.88 24.08 0.15
C TYR A 12 -2.15 22.69 0.70
N ALA A 13 -3.29 22.50 1.31
CA ALA A 13 -3.75 21.20 1.76
C ALA A 13 -5.28 21.13 1.72
N GLN A 14 -5.83 20.28 0.86
CA GLN A 14 -7.29 20.09 0.72
C GLN A 14 -7.65 18.67 0.27
N ILE A 15 -8.90 18.31 0.49
CA ILE A 15 -9.53 17.16 -0.13
C ILE A 15 -10.11 17.62 -1.48
N ASN A 16 -9.73 16.92 -2.55
CA ASN A 16 -10.16 17.21 -3.92
C ASN A 16 -10.75 15.96 -4.56
N THR A 17 -11.56 16.16 -5.60
CA THR A 17 -12.04 15.09 -6.48
C THR A 17 -11.37 15.23 -7.85
N ILE A 18 -10.79 14.15 -8.35
CA ILE A 18 -10.26 14.05 -9.70
C ILE A 18 -11.28 13.33 -10.55
N SER A 19 -11.81 14.03 -11.56
CA SER A 19 -12.74 13.47 -12.55
C SER A 19 -12.07 13.36 -13.91
N ALA A 20 -12.45 12.35 -14.72
CA ALA A 20 -11.96 12.18 -16.10
C ALA A 20 -12.64 13.18 -17.05
N PRO A 21 -12.01 13.54 -18.19
CA PRO A 21 -10.65 13.22 -18.62
C PRO A 21 -9.62 14.21 -18.05
N ASN A 22 -8.45 13.70 -17.66
CA ASN A 22 -7.38 14.51 -17.09
C ASN A 22 -6.31 14.87 -18.13
N LYS A 23 -5.86 16.10 -18.08
CA LYS A 23 -4.79 16.61 -18.94
C LYS A 23 -3.42 16.26 -18.38
N LEU A 24 -2.42 16.23 -19.26
CA LEU A 24 -1.03 16.17 -18.85
C LEU A 24 -0.64 17.51 -18.24
N VAL A 25 -0.22 17.51 -16.97
CA VAL A 25 0.08 18.74 -16.23
C VAL A 25 1.49 18.69 -15.62
N CYS A 26 2.07 19.87 -15.39
CA CYS A 26 3.34 20.06 -14.70
C CYS A 26 3.10 20.75 -13.36
N CYS A 27 3.62 20.24 -12.27
CA CYS A 27 3.56 20.91 -10.97
C CYS A 27 4.74 21.89 -10.78
N TYR A 28 4.47 23.01 -10.10
CA TYR A 28 5.45 24.05 -9.82
C TYR A 28 6.17 23.86 -8.47
N ASP A 29 5.56 23.11 -7.58
CA ASP A 29 6.00 22.78 -6.22
C ASP A 29 5.96 21.26 -6.00
N CYS A 30 6.49 20.78 -4.87
CA CYS A 30 6.37 19.37 -4.52
C CYS A 30 4.93 19.02 -4.16
N ARG A 31 4.53 17.80 -4.45
CA ARG A 31 3.17 17.30 -4.26
C ARG A 31 3.15 16.00 -3.50
N LEU A 32 2.27 15.94 -2.51
CA LEU A 32 1.81 14.69 -1.94
C LEU A 32 0.34 14.51 -2.30
N PHE A 33 0.03 13.37 -2.93
CA PHE A 33 -1.34 12.93 -3.14
C PHE A 33 -1.58 11.67 -2.32
N TYR A 34 -2.67 11.65 -1.59
CA TYR A 34 -3.13 10.46 -0.87
C TYR A 34 -4.52 10.09 -1.38
N ILE A 35 -4.69 8.84 -1.80
CA ILE A 35 -5.95 8.35 -2.34
C ILE A 35 -6.86 7.94 -1.19
N LEU A 36 -7.98 8.67 -1.03
CA LEU A 36 -9.02 8.37 -0.05
C LEU A 36 -10.00 7.32 -0.56
N GLU A 37 -10.47 7.51 -1.80
CA GLU A 37 -11.50 6.68 -2.43
C GLU A 37 -11.24 6.62 -3.95
N GLY A 38 -11.60 5.48 -4.58
CA GLY A 38 -11.47 5.27 -6.01
C GLY A 38 -10.17 4.56 -6.39
N MET A 39 -10.09 4.18 -7.66
CA MET A 39 -8.96 3.47 -8.27
C MET A 39 -8.67 4.01 -9.65
N GLY A 40 -7.42 3.84 -10.11
CA GLY A 40 -7.00 4.29 -11.42
C GLY A 40 -5.51 4.08 -11.64
N SER A 41 -4.98 4.84 -12.60
CA SER A 41 -3.56 4.92 -12.83
C SER A 41 -3.10 6.37 -13.00
N VAL A 42 -1.82 6.59 -12.81
CA VAL A 42 -1.16 7.86 -13.11
C VAL A 42 0.04 7.59 -14.01
N VAL A 43 0.18 8.39 -15.03
CA VAL A 43 1.35 8.37 -15.93
C VAL A 43 2.26 9.51 -15.50
N SER A 44 3.53 9.20 -15.24
CA SER A 44 4.60 10.17 -14.96
C SER A 44 5.91 9.64 -15.51
N GLU A 45 6.75 10.50 -16.14
CA GLU A 45 8.06 10.13 -16.69
C GLU A 45 8.03 8.87 -17.59
N ASN A 46 6.99 8.74 -18.42
CA ASN A 46 6.75 7.59 -19.32
C ASN A 46 6.49 6.25 -18.59
N GLN A 47 6.25 6.28 -17.28
CA GLN A 47 5.84 5.12 -16.50
C GLN A 47 4.37 5.25 -16.09
N THR A 48 3.69 4.12 -16.01
CA THR A 48 2.30 4.05 -15.54
C THR A 48 2.25 3.33 -14.21
N TYR A 49 1.68 3.99 -13.23
CA TYR A 49 1.53 3.48 -11.86
C TYR A 49 0.04 3.32 -11.56
N SER A 50 -0.38 2.13 -11.17
CA SER A 50 -1.74 1.90 -10.67
C SER A 50 -1.85 2.38 -9.23
N PHE A 51 -3.02 2.90 -8.85
CA PHE A 51 -3.31 3.32 -7.49
C PHE A 51 -4.71 2.89 -7.04
N CYS A 52 -4.90 2.87 -5.73
CA CYS A 52 -6.13 2.53 -5.03
C CYS A 52 -6.14 3.26 -3.67
N PRO A 53 -7.19 3.16 -2.85
CA PRO A 53 -7.18 3.75 -1.52
C PRO A 53 -5.92 3.41 -0.73
N ASP A 54 -5.49 4.32 0.14
CA ASP A 54 -4.27 4.24 0.96
C ASP A 54 -2.97 4.20 0.13
N THR A 55 -2.98 4.76 -1.08
CA THR A 55 -1.77 5.03 -1.88
C THR A 55 -1.32 6.46 -1.66
N VAL A 56 -0.02 6.66 -1.40
CA VAL A 56 0.66 7.96 -1.40
C VAL A 56 1.52 8.11 -2.63
N MET A 57 1.48 9.28 -3.24
CA MET A 57 2.36 9.68 -4.33
C MET A 57 3.11 10.93 -3.92
N LEU A 58 4.44 10.91 -4.03
CA LEU A 58 5.31 12.06 -3.81
C LEU A 58 5.93 12.48 -5.13
N TRP A 59 5.59 13.70 -5.57
CA TRP A 59 6.16 14.34 -6.75
C TRP A 59 7.06 15.50 -6.37
N ARG A 60 8.16 15.65 -7.06
CA ARG A 60 8.97 16.88 -6.98
C ARG A 60 8.39 18.00 -7.86
N SER A 61 8.79 19.22 -7.58
CA SER A 61 8.56 20.33 -8.50
C SER A 61 9.07 20.01 -9.91
N GLY A 62 8.30 20.41 -10.92
CA GLY A 62 8.62 20.12 -12.33
C GLY A 62 8.14 18.75 -12.82
N THR A 63 7.67 17.86 -11.95
CA THR A 63 7.11 16.57 -12.37
C THR A 63 5.92 16.77 -13.29
N VAL A 64 5.94 16.07 -14.44
CA VAL A 64 4.85 16.03 -15.41
C VAL A 64 4.07 14.75 -15.21
N TYR A 65 2.75 14.86 -15.03
CA TYR A 65 1.90 13.71 -14.73
C TYR A 65 0.49 13.86 -15.29
N ARG A 66 -0.21 12.74 -15.45
CA ARG A 66 -1.63 12.66 -15.83
C ARG A 66 -2.30 11.51 -15.08
N PHE A 67 -3.39 11.81 -14.39
CA PHE A 67 -4.27 10.79 -13.84
C PHE A 67 -5.14 10.20 -14.95
N ASN A 68 -5.28 8.88 -14.98
CA ASN A 68 -6.20 8.13 -15.83
C ASN A 68 -7.19 7.41 -14.91
N THR A 69 -8.40 7.95 -14.84
CA THR A 69 -9.48 7.43 -13.99
C THR A 69 -10.71 7.14 -14.85
N VAL A 70 -11.46 6.10 -14.51
CA VAL A 70 -12.75 5.76 -15.15
C VAL A 70 -13.94 6.27 -14.33
N SER A 71 -13.71 6.63 -13.09
CA SER A 71 -14.68 7.21 -12.16
C SER A 71 -14.00 8.29 -11.32
N ASP A 72 -14.79 9.05 -10.57
CA ASP A 72 -14.25 10.05 -9.65
C ASP A 72 -13.35 9.40 -8.59
N VAL A 73 -12.22 10.06 -8.33
CA VAL A 73 -11.24 9.66 -7.32
C VAL A 73 -11.11 10.79 -6.31
N LYS A 74 -11.33 10.46 -5.04
CA LYS A 74 -11.20 11.41 -3.93
C LYS A 74 -9.81 11.33 -3.34
N ILE A 75 -9.13 12.48 -3.26
CA ILE A 75 -7.74 12.57 -2.83
C ILE A 75 -7.54 13.66 -1.77
N ILE A 76 -6.53 13.49 -0.93
CA ILE A 76 -5.90 14.60 -0.22
C ILE A 76 -4.74 15.08 -1.07
N SER A 77 -4.73 16.38 -1.39
CA SER A 77 -3.62 17.03 -2.09
C SER A 77 -2.88 17.95 -1.12
N VAL A 78 -1.58 17.76 -0.98
CA VAL A 78 -0.69 18.66 -0.22
C VAL A 78 0.38 19.18 -1.17
N ASN A 79 0.42 20.51 -1.33
CA ASN A 79 1.49 21.19 -2.04
C ASN A 79 2.49 21.71 -1.02
N PHE A 80 3.75 21.43 -1.22
CA PHE A 80 4.74 21.76 -0.21
C PHE A 80 6.14 21.94 -0.83
N ASP A 81 7.06 22.44 -0.02
CA ASP A 81 8.50 22.38 -0.25
C ASP A 81 9.15 21.60 0.88
N TYR A 82 10.23 20.89 0.60
CA TYR A 82 10.96 20.13 1.62
C TYR A 82 11.65 21.00 2.68
N THR A 83 11.77 22.32 2.43
CA THR A 83 12.41 23.28 3.32
C THR A 83 11.61 24.58 3.39
N GLN A 84 11.95 25.47 4.33
CA GLN A 84 11.37 26.82 4.43
C GLN A 84 11.95 27.81 3.40
N LYS A 85 12.88 27.39 2.54
CA LYS A 85 13.64 28.27 1.63
C LYS A 85 12.77 29.12 0.69
N PHE A 86 11.60 28.59 0.31
CA PHE A 86 10.71 29.22 -0.65
C PHE A 86 9.40 29.71 -0.03
N HIS A 87 9.37 29.95 1.28
CA HIS A 87 8.16 30.38 1.98
C HIS A 87 7.59 31.73 1.48
N ASP A 88 8.46 32.63 1.02
CA ASP A 88 8.08 33.97 0.49
C ASP A 88 7.61 33.93 -0.97
N ILE A 89 7.81 32.82 -1.67
CA ILE A 89 7.45 32.72 -3.08
C ILE A 89 6.00 32.33 -3.24
N ILE A 90 5.21 33.22 -3.85
CA ILE A 90 3.86 32.92 -4.27
C ILE A 90 3.92 32.10 -5.55
N SER A 91 3.79 30.78 -5.43
CA SER A 91 3.74 29.86 -6.57
C SER A 91 2.27 29.55 -6.92
N PRO A 92 1.95 29.29 -8.19
CA PRO A 92 0.62 28.82 -8.55
C PRO A 92 0.32 27.51 -7.84
N PHE A 93 -0.86 27.44 -7.18
CA PHE A 93 -1.31 26.19 -6.51
C PHE A 93 -1.76 25.13 -7.51
N SER A 94 -2.36 25.56 -8.63
CA SER A 94 -2.80 24.64 -9.67
C SER A 94 -1.65 24.31 -10.61
N PRO A 95 -1.50 23.03 -10.99
CA PRO A 95 -0.54 22.65 -12.03
C PRO A 95 -0.99 23.25 -13.37
N ALA A 96 -0.03 23.62 -14.21
CA ALA A 96 -0.31 24.05 -15.59
C ALA A 96 -0.39 22.86 -16.53
N GLU A 97 -1.14 22.98 -17.64
CA GLU A 97 -0.97 22.03 -18.74
C GLU A 97 0.51 22.00 -19.15
N ALA A 98 1.08 20.81 -19.31
CA ALA A 98 2.53 20.64 -19.47
C ALA A 98 3.14 21.49 -20.60
N LYS A 99 2.40 21.68 -21.71
CA LYS A 99 2.80 22.52 -22.84
C LYS A 99 2.85 24.03 -22.56
N TYR A 100 2.14 24.47 -21.49
CA TYR A 100 2.07 25.87 -21.07
C TYR A 100 2.82 26.13 -19.75
N ALA A 101 3.52 25.14 -19.22
CA ALA A 101 4.26 25.29 -17.97
C ALA A 101 5.39 26.32 -18.11
N ILE A 102 5.43 27.26 -17.18
CA ILE A 102 6.42 28.36 -17.16
C ILE A 102 7.62 27.87 -16.36
N LYS A 103 8.71 27.51 -17.02
CA LYS A 103 9.90 26.88 -16.43
C LYS A 103 10.51 27.68 -15.27
N ASN A 104 10.57 29.00 -15.36
CA ASN A 104 11.13 29.85 -14.30
C ASN A 104 10.24 29.98 -13.06
N LYS A 105 9.02 29.44 -13.07
CA LYS A 105 8.14 29.32 -11.90
C LYS A 105 8.25 27.98 -11.19
N ILE A 106 8.94 26.99 -11.79
CA ILE A 106 9.21 25.72 -11.15
C ILE A 106 10.22 25.96 -10.02
N LEU A 107 9.84 25.59 -8.80
CA LEU A 107 10.73 25.76 -7.65
C LEU A 107 11.88 24.77 -7.74
N ASN A 108 13.12 25.30 -7.69
CA ASN A 108 14.31 24.46 -7.73
C ASN A 108 14.59 23.88 -6.34
N THR A 109 14.08 22.68 -6.09
CA THR A 109 14.26 21.97 -4.82
C THR A 109 15.60 21.21 -4.79
N SER A 110 16.28 21.23 -3.63
CA SER A 110 17.53 20.50 -3.43
C SER A 110 17.34 18.99 -3.60
N GLU A 111 18.35 18.31 -4.16
CA GLU A 111 18.35 16.85 -4.27
C GLU A 111 18.72 16.19 -2.95
N PHE A 112 18.16 15.01 -2.68
CA PHE A 112 18.50 14.18 -1.55
C PHE A 112 19.75 13.37 -1.84
N GLU A 113 20.67 13.34 -0.89
CA GLU A 113 21.95 12.61 -0.96
C GLU A 113 21.85 11.23 -0.34
N ASP A 114 21.09 11.11 0.77
CA ASP A 114 20.92 9.90 1.57
C ASP A 114 19.67 9.07 1.20
N TYR A 115 18.68 9.70 0.55
CA TYR A 115 17.46 9.07 0.07
C TYR A 115 17.16 9.47 -1.38
N THR A 116 18.02 9.05 -2.29
CA THR A 116 17.97 9.42 -3.72
C THR A 116 16.66 9.05 -4.41
N GLN A 117 15.92 8.07 -3.90
CA GLN A 117 14.58 7.73 -4.40
C GLN A 117 13.59 8.90 -4.33
N LEU A 118 13.77 9.84 -3.40
CA LEU A 118 12.94 11.05 -3.32
C LEU A 118 13.27 12.07 -4.43
N ASN A 119 14.31 11.84 -5.22
CA ASN A 119 14.67 12.70 -6.35
C ASN A 119 13.85 12.44 -7.60
N SER A 120 13.07 11.37 -7.64
CA SER A 120 12.15 11.01 -8.72
C SER A 120 10.73 10.85 -8.18
N PRO A 121 9.70 10.82 -9.05
CA PRO A 121 8.35 10.45 -8.63
C PRO A 121 8.33 9.09 -7.95
N ILE A 122 7.75 9.05 -6.75
CA ILE A 122 7.70 7.81 -5.95
C ILE A 122 6.28 7.55 -5.44
N ILE A 123 5.91 6.27 -5.40
CA ILE A 123 4.60 5.83 -4.92
C ILE A 123 4.79 4.83 -3.79
N PHE A 124 4.10 5.10 -2.71
CA PHE A 124 4.00 4.22 -1.55
C PHE A 124 2.59 3.66 -1.46
N PHE A 125 2.49 2.45 -1.02
CA PHE A 125 1.23 1.76 -0.84
C PHE A 125 1.08 1.36 0.63
N ASP A 126 -0.15 0.96 1.01
CA ASP A 126 -0.44 0.49 2.37
C ASP A 126 -0.15 1.54 3.46
N THR A 127 -0.47 2.79 3.13
CA THR A 127 -0.17 3.96 3.97
C THR A 127 -1.38 4.41 4.81
N SER A 128 -2.25 3.49 5.20
CA SER A 128 -3.46 3.81 6.00
C SER A 128 -3.14 4.49 7.32
N ASP A 129 -1.99 4.18 7.92
CA ASP A 129 -1.56 4.71 9.22
C ASP A 129 -1.36 6.23 9.21
N ILE A 130 -0.96 6.80 8.06
CA ILE A 130 -0.75 8.25 7.94
C ILE A 130 -2.02 9.04 7.62
N ARG A 131 -3.14 8.36 7.32
CA ARG A 131 -4.41 9.00 6.92
C ARG A 131 -4.88 10.05 7.91
N GLN A 132 -4.84 9.74 9.21
CA GLN A 132 -5.27 10.65 10.26
C GLN A 132 -4.39 11.90 10.33
N ASN A 133 -3.08 11.75 10.18
CA ASN A 133 -2.14 12.86 10.15
C ASN A 133 -2.36 13.76 8.93
N LEU A 134 -2.66 13.20 7.76
CA LEU A 134 -3.00 13.97 6.56
C LEU A 134 -4.31 14.75 6.71
N LEU A 135 -5.36 14.13 7.26
CA LEU A 135 -6.63 14.82 7.57
C LEU A 135 -6.41 15.95 8.57
N LYS A 136 -5.53 15.75 9.55
CA LYS A 136 -5.17 16.79 10.52
C LYS A 136 -4.41 17.95 9.87
N ILE A 137 -3.53 17.70 8.90
CA ILE A 137 -2.87 18.74 8.10
C ILE A 137 -3.93 19.57 7.36
N VAL A 138 -4.87 18.92 6.67
CA VAL A 138 -5.96 19.62 5.95
C VAL A 138 -6.73 20.54 6.89
N LEU A 139 -7.13 20.03 8.06
CA LEU A 139 -7.89 20.80 9.06
C LEU A 139 -7.09 21.98 9.62
N LEU A 140 -5.82 21.79 9.97
CA LEU A 140 -4.94 22.84 10.45
C LEU A 140 -4.74 23.94 9.40
N HIS A 141 -4.50 23.53 8.15
CA HIS A 141 -4.30 24.45 7.04
C HIS A 141 -5.56 25.26 6.71
N GLN A 142 -6.75 24.68 6.86
CA GLN A 142 -8.02 25.42 6.68
C GLN A 142 -8.28 26.43 7.80
N ARG A 143 -7.98 26.06 9.04
CA ARG A 143 -8.24 26.91 10.23
C ARG A 143 -7.19 28.01 10.45
N LYS A 144 -5.96 27.79 9.99
CA LYS A 144 -4.81 28.72 10.14
C LYS A 144 -4.64 29.30 11.55
N ASN A 145 -4.83 28.44 12.56
CA ASN A 145 -4.62 28.83 13.96
C ASN A 145 -3.14 29.12 14.23
N ILE A 146 -2.86 29.69 15.41
CA ILE A 146 -1.48 29.95 15.86
C ILE A 146 -0.65 28.65 15.73
N PHE A 147 0.57 28.77 15.20
CA PHE A 147 1.52 27.69 14.92
C PHE A 147 1.01 26.61 13.95
N PHE A 148 0.01 26.90 13.09
CA PHE A 148 -0.45 25.92 12.11
C PHE A 148 0.66 25.47 11.16
N GLY A 149 1.53 26.40 10.75
CA GLY A 149 2.65 26.11 9.83
C GLY A 149 3.63 25.11 10.41
N GLU A 150 4.08 25.35 11.63
CA GLU A 150 5.00 24.48 12.35
C GLU A 150 4.39 23.11 12.61
N ARG A 151 3.14 23.05 13.03
CA ARG A 151 2.41 21.79 13.27
C ARG A 151 2.24 21.00 11.97
N CYS A 152 1.89 21.66 10.88
CA CYS A 152 1.78 21.02 9.57
C CYS A 152 3.16 20.52 9.09
N SER A 153 4.22 21.30 9.29
CA SER A 153 5.60 20.90 8.96
C SER A 153 6.02 19.64 9.71
N CYS A 154 5.82 19.58 11.03
CA CYS A 154 6.12 18.40 11.84
C CYS A 154 5.35 17.17 11.36
N LEU A 155 4.04 17.30 11.13
CA LEU A 155 3.19 16.20 10.66
C LEU A 155 3.62 15.70 9.27
N LEU A 156 3.94 16.62 8.35
CA LEU A 156 4.34 16.22 7.00
C LEU A 156 5.73 15.56 7.00
N LYS A 157 6.66 16.03 7.83
CA LYS A 157 7.95 15.37 8.02
C LYS A 157 7.79 13.95 8.54
N ASP A 158 6.95 13.75 9.55
CA ASP A 158 6.63 12.46 10.13
C ASP A 158 6.05 11.50 9.08
N ILE A 159 5.06 11.97 8.31
CA ILE A 159 4.46 11.23 7.20
C ILE A 159 5.50 10.80 6.15
N ILE A 160 6.42 11.69 5.77
CA ILE A 160 7.47 11.37 4.79
C ILE A 160 8.39 10.29 5.34
N ILE A 161 8.77 10.39 6.61
CA ILE A 161 9.60 9.38 7.28
C ILE A 161 8.88 8.04 7.35
N ASP A 162 7.62 8.02 7.74
CA ASP A 162 6.79 6.79 7.78
C ASP A 162 6.69 6.12 6.40
N CYS A 163 6.54 6.90 5.34
CA CYS A 163 6.56 6.38 3.97
C CYS A 163 7.90 5.75 3.59
N LEU A 164 9.02 6.32 4.04
CA LEU A 164 10.37 5.83 3.74
C LEU A 164 10.77 4.61 4.58
N TYR A 165 10.14 4.41 5.72
CA TYR A 165 10.40 3.32 6.66
C TYR A 165 9.24 2.29 6.75
N PRO A 166 8.74 1.75 5.63
CA PRO A 166 7.66 0.76 5.68
C PRO A 166 8.09 -0.55 6.34
N ALA A 167 9.41 -0.79 6.46
CA ALA A 167 9.95 -2.09 6.85
C ALA A 167 9.53 -2.57 8.26
N LEU A 168 9.39 -1.67 9.25
CA LEU A 168 8.97 -2.06 10.60
C LEU A 168 7.45 -2.30 10.68
N ASN A 169 6.66 -1.42 10.08
CA ASN A 169 5.20 -1.55 10.09
C ASN A 169 4.72 -2.73 9.23
N VAL A 170 5.33 -2.92 8.06
CA VAL A 170 5.02 -4.05 7.17
C VAL A 170 5.36 -5.38 7.84
N ARG A 171 6.51 -5.50 8.53
CA ARG A 171 6.90 -6.72 9.23
C ARG A 171 5.90 -7.05 10.35
N ASN A 172 5.56 -6.10 11.20
CA ASN A 172 4.58 -6.29 12.27
C ASN A 172 3.20 -6.68 11.72
N LYS A 173 2.77 -6.06 10.63
CA LYS A 173 1.50 -6.40 9.96
C LYS A 173 1.53 -7.78 9.33
N MET A 174 2.65 -8.16 8.70
CA MET A 174 2.80 -9.52 8.15
C MET A 174 2.78 -10.57 9.24
N ASP A 175 3.46 -10.34 10.36
CA ASP A 175 3.42 -11.26 11.50
C ASP A 175 1.98 -11.41 12.05
N THR A 176 1.21 -10.32 12.08
CA THR A 176 -0.22 -10.34 12.45
C THR A 176 -1.06 -11.15 11.46
N ILE A 177 -0.86 -10.93 10.14
CA ILE A 177 -1.56 -11.67 9.08
C ILE A 177 -1.25 -13.16 9.18
N LEU A 178 0.02 -13.52 9.24
CA LEU A 178 0.45 -14.92 9.28
C LEU A 178 -0.06 -15.63 10.52
N SER A 179 0.02 -14.98 11.69
CA SER A 179 -0.54 -15.50 12.95
C SER A 179 -2.06 -15.67 12.88
N PHE A 180 -2.78 -14.72 12.27
CA PHE A 180 -4.22 -14.85 12.08
C PHE A 180 -4.58 -16.03 11.17
N ILE A 181 -3.86 -16.18 10.06
CA ILE A 181 -4.07 -17.32 9.13
C ILE A 181 -3.78 -18.64 9.86
N GLU A 182 -2.69 -18.72 10.61
CA GLU A 182 -2.32 -19.94 11.34
C GLU A 182 -3.36 -20.34 12.38
N ASN A 183 -3.92 -19.38 13.10
CA ASN A 183 -4.94 -19.63 14.12
C ASN A 183 -6.33 -19.90 13.55
N ASN A 184 -6.58 -19.58 12.28
CA ASN A 184 -7.91 -19.67 11.66
C ASN A 184 -7.94 -20.44 10.34
N TYR A 185 -6.87 -21.11 9.92
CA TYR A 185 -6.75 -21.76 8.62
C TYR A 185 -7.90 -22.74 8.29
N SER A 186 -8.50 -23.37 9.29
CA SER A 186 -9.63 -24.30 9.12
C SER A 186 -10.97 -23.61 8.84
N LYS A 187 -11.07 -22.29 9.05
CA LYS A 187 -12.28 -21.51 8.81
C LYS A 187 -12.29 -20.94 7.39
N ASN A 188 -13.47 -20.49 6.96
CA ASN A 188 -13.58 -19.75 5.70
C ASN A 188 -13.08 -18.32 5.90
N ILE A 189 -11.83 -18.05 5.54
CA ILE A 189 -11.18 -16.75 5.64
C ILE A 189 -11.24 -16.05 4.29
N SER A 190 -11.79 -14.85 4.23
CA SER A 190 -11.77 -13.98 3.07
C SER A 190 -10.65 -12.93 3.15
N ASN A 191 -10.30 -12.35 1.99
CA ASN A 191 -9.38 -11.22 1.95
C ASN A 191 -9.88 -10.04 2.81
N ARG A 192 -11.21 -9.88 2.93
CA ARG A 192 -11.83 -8.81 3.70
C ARG A 192 -11.62 -8.99 5.20
N ASP A 193 -11.79 -10.21 5.70
CA ASP A 193 -11.62 -10.51 7.13
C ASP A 193 -10.22 -10.15 7.63
N ILE A 194 -9.20 -10.43 6.82
CA ILE A 194 -7.82 -10.08 7.16
C ILE A 194 -7.54 -8.58 6.97
N ALA A 195 -8.05 -8.01 5.89
CA ALA A 195 -7.88 -6.60 5.58
C ALA A 195 -8.46 -5.71 6.69
N ASP A 196 -9.62 -6.09 7.24
CA ASP A 196 -10.26 -5.37 8.34
C ASP A 196 -9.42 -5.41 9.64
N ILE A 197 -8.73 -6.53 9.92
CA ILE A 197 -7.86 -6.68 11.12
C ILE A 197 -6.63 -5.76 11.06
N ILE A 198 -6.04 -5.61 9.88
CA ILE A 198 -4.83 -4.79 9.69
C ILE A 198 -5.16 -3.39 9.18
N HIS A 199 -6.44 -3.05 9.07
CA HIS A 199 -6.95 -1.79 8.52
C HIS A 199 -6.45 -1.49 7.11
N TYR A 200 -6.37 -2.54 6.24
CA TYR A 200 -5.95 -2.42 4.86
C TYR A 200 -7.10 -2.58 3.88
N HIS A 201 -6.90 -2.01 2.68
CA HIS A 201 -7.81 -2.33 1.58
C HIS A 201 -7.51 -3.76 1.05
N PRO A 202 -8.53 -4.61 0.80
CA PRO A 202 -8.34 -6.01 0.36
C PRO A 202 -7.44 -6.19 -0.87
N TYR A 203 -7.40 -5.20 -1.75
CA TYR A 203 -6.51 -5.20 -2.92
C TYR A 203 -5.02 -5.19 -2.54
N HIS A 204 -4.65 -4.45 -1.51
CA HIS A 204 -3.26 -4.37 -1.04
C HIS A 204 -2.81 -5.65 -0.34
N LEU A 205 -3.72 -6.33 0.34
CA LEU A 205 -3.41 -7.56 1.07
C LEU A 205 -2.78 -8.62 0.16
N ASN A 206 -3.36 -8.88 -1.02
CA ASN A 206 -2.82 -9.87 -1.95
C ASN A 206 -1.44 -9.45 -2.50
N ARG A 207 -1.23 -8.16 -2.74
CA ARG A 207 0.06 -7.66 -3.18
C ARG A 207 1.12 -7.77 -2.09
N LEU A 208 0.77 -7.42 -0.85
CA LEU A 208 1.63 -7.56 0.32
C LEU A 208 2.01 -9.03 0.54
N MET A 209 1.03 -9.93 0.51
CA MET A 209 1.24 -11.37 0.62
C MET A 209 2.17 -11.88 -0.48
N LEU A 210 1.95 -11.48 -1.74
CA LEU A 210 2.78 -11.90 -2.87
C LEU A 210 4.22 -11.40 -2.72
N GLN A 211 4.41 -10.16 -2.31
CA GLN A 211 5.73 -9.55 -2.12
C GLN A 211 6.51 -10.22 -0.98
N TYR A 212 5.84 -10.59 0.11
CA TYR A 212 6.49 -11.09 1.32
C TYR A 212 6.64 -12.61 1.34
N THR A 213 5.65 -13.35 0.81
CA THR A 213 5.60 -14.83 0.85
C THR A 213 5.81 -15.49 -0.51
N GLY A 214 5.75 -14.73 -1.61
CA GLY A 214 5.72 -15.24 -2.98
C GLY A 214 4.34 -15.82 -3.40
N TYR A 215 3.32 -15.74 -2.54
CA TYR A 215 2.00 -16.31 -2.80
C TYR A 215 0.88 -15.29 -2.54
N THR A 216 -0.22 -15.39 -3.30
CA THR A 216 -1.46 -14.71 -2.92
C THR A 216 -2.01 -15.31 -1.61
N LEU A 217 -2.87 -14.57 -0.91
CA LEU A 217 -3.50 -15.07 0.33
C LEU A 217 -4.15 -16.44 0.15
N HIS A 218 -4.96 -16.60 -0.90
CA HIS A 218 -5.64 -17.86 -1.18
C HIS A 218 -4.65 -19.02 -1.39
N LYS A 219 -3.58 -18.79 -2.14
CA LYS A 219 -2.55 -19.82 -2.39
C LYS A 219 -1.77 -20.15 -1.13
N TYR A 220 -1.46 -19.16 -0.30
CA TYR A 220 -0.78 -19.34 0.98
C TYR A 220 -1.64 -20.17 1.95
N LEU A 221 -2.92 -19.80 2.12
CA LEU A 221 -3.88 -20.51 2.96
C LEU A 221 -4.07 -21.98 2.49
N MET A 222 -4.19 -22.17 1.18
CA MET A 222 -4.28 -23.51 0.58
C MET A 222 -3.05 -24.35 0.90
N ASN A 223 -1.86 -23.81 0.72
CA ASN A 223 -0.62 -24.50 1.03
C ASN A 223 -0.53 -24.88 2.50
N MET A 224 -0.90 -23.98 3.41
CA MET A 224 -0.92 -24.24 4.86
C MET A 224 -1.90 -25.34 5.23
N ARG A 225 -3.12 -25.33 4.69
CA ARG A 225 -4.11 -26.41 4.90
C ARG A 225 -3.60 -27.78 4.49
N LEU A 226 -2.93 -27.85 3.33
CA LEU A 226 -2.32 -29.08 2.84
C LEU A 226 -1.17 -29.55 3.74
N GLU A 227 -0.34 -28.67 4.24
CA GLU A 227 0.75 -29.01 5.18
C GLU A 227 0.20 -29.48 6.53
N LYS A 228 -0.80 -28.80 7.09
CA LYS A 228 -1.46 -29.24 8.33
C LYS A 228 -2.13 -30.60 8.16
N SER A 229 -2.67 -30.93 6.96
CA SER A 229 -3.31 -32.23 6.67
C SER A 229 -2.33 -33.40 6.74
N VAL A 230 -1.05 -33.20 6.46
CA VAL A 230 -0.01 -34.23 6.59
C VAL A 230 0.06 -34.77 8.01
N SER A 231 0.03 -33.90 9.02
CA SER A 231 0.03 -34.33 10.42
C SER A 231 -1.20 -35.18 10.78
N PHE A 232 -2.39 -34.82 10.28
CA PHE A 232 -3.60 -35.63 10.48
C PHE A 232 -3.51 -36.99 9.76
N LEU A 233 -2.96 -37.03 8.55
CA LEU A 233 -2.80 -38.27 7.79
C LEU A 233 -1.88 -39.27 8.49
N ILE A 234 -0.80 -38.81 9.10
CA ILE A 234 0.20 -39.64 9.77
C ILE A 234 -0.25 -40.03 11.19
N ASN A 235 -0.76 -39.06 11.99
CA ASN A 235 -0.92 -39.22 13.41
C ASN A 235 -2.35 -39.59 13.84
N THR A 236 -3.31 -39.73 12.91
CA THR A 236 -4.70 -40.02 13.26
C THR A 236 -5.32 -41.06 12.35
N SER A 237 -6.41 -41.67 12.82
CA SER A 237 -7.25 -42.61 12.06
C SER A 237 -8.42 -41.92 11.32
N TYR A 238 -8.47 -40.59 11.30
CA TYR A 238 -9.56 -39.88 10.61
C TYR A 238 -9.67 -40.27 9.14
N SER A 239 -10.88 -40.37 8.62
CA SER A 239 -11.13 -40.55 7.21
C SER A 239 -10.59 -39.34 6.38
N ILE A 240 -10.35 -39.56 5.10
CA ILE A 240 -9.90 -38.48 4.20
C ILE A 240 -10.90 -37.31 4.18
N LYS A 241 -12.19 -37.62 4.28
CA LYS A 241 -13.26 -36.61 4.38
C LYS A 241 -13.14 -35.81 5.66
N GLU A 242 -12.99 -36.44 6.81
CA GLU A 242 -12.84 -35.75 8.10
C GLU A 242 -11.57 -34.87 8.13
N ILE A 243 -10.48 -35.33 7.53
CA ILE A 243 -9.25 -34.52 7.42
C ILE A 243 -9.47 -33.30 6.53
N SER A 244 -10.14 -33.50 5.39
CA SER A 244 -10.53 -32.41 4.50
C SER A 244 -11.32 -31.33 5.26
N ASP A 245 -12.36 -31.75 5.99
CA ASP A 245 -13.21 -30.84 6.76
C ASP A 245 -12.43 -30.13 7.88
N LYS A 246 -11.59 -30.85 8.65
CA LYS A 246 -10.75 -30.30 9.72
C LYS A 246 -9.71 -29.31 9.20
N CYS A 247 -9.24 -29.48 7.97
CA CYS A 247 -8.31 -28.56 7.32
C CYS A 247 -9.01 -27.38 6.63
N GLY A 248 -10.35 -27.31 6.67
CA GLY A 248 -11.12 -26.20 6.12
C GLY A 248 -11.37 -26.28 4.62
N PHE A 249 -11.29 -27.45 4.02
CA PHE A 249 -11.73 -27.66 2.63
C PHE A 249 -13.23 -27.91 2.59
N SER A 250 -13.93 -27.19 1.74
CA SER A 250 -15.37 -27.39 1.53
C SER A 250 -15.70 -28.60 0.64
N ASN A 251 -14.69 -29.16 -0.05
CA ASN A 251 -14.86 -30.29 -0.98
C ASN A 251 -13.70 -31.29 -0.84
N PRO A 252 -13.96 -32.53 -0.37
CA PRO A 252 -12.93 -33.55 -0.22
C PRO A 252 -12.25 -33.97 -1.53
N ASN A 253 -12.94 -33.89 -2.66
CA ASN A 253 -12.33 -34.20 -3.96
C ASN A 253 -11.31 -33.13 -4.35
N TYR A 254 -11.66 -31.85 -4.11
CA TYR A 254 -10.73 -30.74 -4.35
C TYR A 254 -9.51 -30.82 -3.42
N PHE A 255 -9.72 -31.20 -2.14
CA PHE A 255 -8.61 -31.51 -1.23
C PHE A 255 -7.68 -32.57 -1.81
N SER A 256 -8.22 -33.74 -2.20
CA SER A 256 -7.42 -34.86 -2.70
C SER A 256 -6.64 -34.51 -3.96
N LEU A 257 -7.25 -33.78 -4.91
CA LEU A 257 -6.57 -33.30 -6.12
C LEU A 257 -5.44 -32.31 -5.79
N SER A 258 -5.73 -31.34 -4.91
CA SER A 258 -4.75 -30.34 -4.49
C SER A 258 -3.59 -30.96 -3.71
N PHE A 259 -3.88 -31.94 -2.87
CA PHE A 259 -2.87 -32.69 -2.13
C PHE A 259 -1.95 -33.47 -3.08
N SER A 260 -2.54 -34.24 -4.03
CA SER A 260 -1.77 -34.99 -5.02
C SER A 260 -0.92 -34.09 -5.89
N ALA A 261 -1.43 -32.94 -6.29
CA ALA A 261 -0.68 -31.96 -7.07
C ALA A 261 0.54 -31.38 -6.30
N LYS A 262 0.44 -31.27 -4.96
CA LYS A 262 1.53 -30.75 -4.12
C LYS A 262 2.53 -31.82 -3.71
N PHE A 263 2.06 -33.00 -3.33
CA PHE A 263 2.91 -34.04 -2.70
C PHE A 263 3.21 -35.24 -3.61
N GLY A 264 2.63 -35.29 -4.82
CA GLY A 264 2.85 -36.35 -5.80
C GLY A 264 2.11 -37.67 -5.51
N LEU A 265 1.43 -37.80 -4.37
CA LEU A 265 0.66 -38.96 -3.94
C LEU A 265 -0.73 -38.52 -3.49
N SER A 266 -1.73 -39.39 -3.67
CA SER A 266 -3.04 -39.16 -3.05
C SER A 266 -2.95 -39.18 -1.51
N PRO A 267 -3.88 -38.52 -0.79
CA PRO A 267 -3.88 -38.56 0.67
C PRO A 267 -3.87 -39.97 1.25
N SER A 268 -4.56 -40.93 0.61
CA SER A 268 -4.60 -42.33 1.04
C SER A 268 -3.28 -43.05 0.81
N GLU A 269 -2.66 -42.88 -0.35
CA GLU A 269 -1.33 -43.42 -0.66
C GLU A 269 -0.27 -42.83 0.26
N TYR A 270 -0.30 -41.51 0.50
CA TYR A 270 0.60 -40.83 1.41
C TYR A 270 0.50 -41.39 2.84
N ARG A 271 -0.72 -41.60 3.35
CA ARG A 271 -0.95 -42.27 4.64
C ARG A 271 -0.34 -43.66 4.68
N ASN A 272 -0.60 -44.50 3.65
CA ASN A 272 -0.13 -45.88 3.62
C ASN A 272 1.41 -45.94 3.55
N ALA A 273 2.03 -45.10 2.78
CA ALA A 273 3.47 -44.99 2.65
C ALA A 273 4.16 -44.60 4.00
N ASN A 274 3.47 -43.82 4.84
CA ASN A 274 4.06 -43.33 6.11
C ASN A 274 3.57 -44.10 7.35
N LYS A 275 2.62 -45.04 7.23
CA LYS A 275 2.15 -45.89 8.35
C LYS A 275 3.26 -46.87 8.88
N ASN A 276 4.27 -47.15 8.08
CA ASN A 276 5.33 -48.09 8.45
C ASN A 276 6.55 -47.41 9.10
N LEU A 277 6.45 -46.09 9.38
CA LEU A 277 7.53 -45.31 10.00
C LEU A 277 7.27 -45.00 11.50
N ILE A 278 6.18 -45.51 12.06
CA ILE A 278 5.84 -45.49 13.49
C ILE A 278 5.69 -46.95 13.96
#